data_d17acd23e0a0592538026e162638ce33
#
_entry.id   d17acd23e0a0592538026e162638ce33
#
_cell.length_a   1.000
_cell.length_b   1.000
_cell.length_c   1.000
_cell.angle_alpha   90.00
_cell.angle_beta   90.00
_cell.angle_gamma   90.00
#
_symmetry.space_group_name_H-M   'P 1'
#
loop_
_entity.id
_entity.type
_entity.pdbx_description
1 polymer ?
#
loop_
_entity_poly.entity_id
_entity_poly.type
_entity_poly.pdbx_seq_one_letter_code
_entity_poly.pdbx_strand_id
1 'polypeptide(L)'
;KLEHNMPELIPLSAKDMDKLAQGIGSIAKQNNIFIQTCGTNGDFTPYGIHSSGCMTLDILGNANNIIFKDLKHKGTRQGCPCIESRDIGAYNTCINGGKYCYANKNPQKAFENYKCHDKTSPLLLGTIKPEDTIMQGAQKSFQKKKLNP
;
A
#
# COMPACT_ATOMS: atom_id res chain seq x y z
N LYS A 1 6.93 16.47 -6.64
CA LYS A 1 6.53 16.83 -5.25
C LYS A 1 7.66 16.57 -4.26
N LEU A 2 8.30 15.41 -4.31
CA LEU A 2 9.41 15.09 -3.40
C LEU A 2 10.58 16.07 -3.59
N GLU A 3 11.05 16.24 -4.81
CA GLU A 3 12.11 17.19 -5.18
C GLU A 3 11.79 18.63 -4.76
N HIS A 4 10.51 19.02 -4.82
CA HIS A 4 10.07 20.34 -4.37
C HIS A 4 10.05 20.47 -2.83
N ASN A 5 9.63 19.41 -2.13
CA ASN A 5 9.48 19.43 -0.67
C ASN A 5 10.77 19.10 0.08
N MET A 6 11.71 18.45 -0.59
CA MET A 6 12.99 17.97 -0.03
C MET A 6 14.08 18.07 -1.11
N PRO A 7 14.46 19.28 -1.51
CA PRO A 7 15.49 19.51 -2.57
C PRO A 7 16.86 18.97 -2.17
N GLU A 8 17.11 18.81 -0.87
CA GLU A 8 18.32 18.24 -0.29
C GLU A 8 18.41 16.72 -0.39
N LEU A 9 17.34 16.05 -0.82
CA LEU A 9 17.32 14.59 -0.90
C LEU A 9 18.17 14.12 -2.07
N ILE A 10 19.25 13.42 -1.76
CA ILE A 10 20.11 12.78 -2.75
C ILE A 10 19.61 11.36 -2.98
N PRO A 11 19.28 10.96 -4.23
CA PRO A 11 18.93 9.58 -4.53
C PRO A 11 20.08 8.63 -4.18
N LEU A 12 19.74 7.45 -3.64
CA LEU A 12 20.74 6.43 -3.33
C LEU A 12 21.41 5.93 -4.62
N SER A 13 22.73 5.82 -4.59
CA SER A 13 23.46 5.14 -5.67
C SER A 13 23.20 3.63 -5.64
N ALA A 14 23.50 2.93 -6.73
CA ALA A 14 23.40 1.46 -6.76
C ALA A 14 24.21 0.79 -5.64
N LYS A 15 25.40 1.33 -5.35
CA LYS A 15 26.28 0.86 -4.28
C LYS A 15 25.69 1.08 -2.89
N ASP A 16 24.99 2.19 -2.68
CA ASP A 16 24.33 2.46 -1.39
C ASP A 16 23.09 1.57 -1.22
N MET A 17 22.33 1.34 -2.31
CA MET A 17 21.22 0.39 -2.32
C MET A 17 21.67 -1.02 -1.97
N ASP A 18 22.79 -1.45 -2.52
CA ASP A 18 23.39 -2.77 -2.26
C ASP A 18 23.79 -2.94 -0.78
N LYS A 19 24.52 -1.95 -0.23
CA LYS A 19 24.87 -1.94 1.19
C LYS A 19 23.65 -1.94 2.11
N LEU A 20 22.65 -1.15 1.76
CA LEU A 20 21.41 -1.08 2.52
C LEU A 20 20.67 -2.42 2.49
N ALA A 21 20.57 -3.05 1.31
CA ALA A 21 19.96 -4.36 1.13
C ALA A 21 20.68 -5.45 1.96
N GLN A 22 22.02 -5.46 1.93
CA GLN A 22 22.82 -6.35 2.75
C GLN A 22 22.54 -6.19 4.25
N GLY A 23 22.52 -4.94 4.74
CA GLY A 23 22.26 -4.65 6.15
C GLY A 23 20.85 -5.06 6.58
N ILE A 24 19.84 -4.65 5.82
CA ILE A 24 18.44 -4.96 6.11
C ILE A 24 18.17 -6.46 6.01
N GLY A 25 18.71 -7.14 4.99
CA GLY A 25 18.58 -8.58 4.81
C GLY A 25 19.18 -9.36 5.97
N SER A 26 20.35 -8.94 6.47
CA SER A 26 20.99 -9.54 7.65
C SER A 26 20.12 -9.42 8.90
N ILE A 27 19.57 -8.22 9.17
CA ILE A 27 18.68 -7.96 10.31
C ILE A 27 17.40 -8.79 10.19
N ALA A 28 16.79 -8.83 9.01
CA ALA A 28 15.58 -9.61 8.76
C ALA A 28 15.81 -11.11 9.04
N LYS A 29 16.92 -11.65 8.54
CA LYS A 29 17.32 -13.05 8.77
C LYS A 29 17.51 -13.37 10.26
N GLN A 30 18.21 -12.50 11.00
CA GLN A 30 18.44 -12.66 12.44
C GLN A 30 17.16 -12.66 13.27
N ASN A 31 16.13 -11.98 12.80
CA ASN A 31 14.86 -11.84 13.50
C ASN A 31 13.72 -12.68 12.90
N ASN A 32 14.02 -13.59 11.96
CA ASN A 32 13.03 -14.39 11.25
C ASN A 32 11.92 -13.57 10.59
N ILE A 33 12.29 -12.41 10.02
CA ILE A 33 11.37 -11.52 9.32
C ILE A 33 11.46 -11.82 7.81
N PHE A 34 10.31 -12.12 7.20
CA PHE A 34 10.20 -12.18 5.74
C PHE A 34 10.26 -10.76 5.17
N ILE A 35 11.17 -10.52 4.23
CA ILE A 35 11.37 -9.21 3.62
C ILE A 35 11.29 -9.29 2.09
N GLN A 36 10.68 -8.29 1.50
CA GLN A 36 10.53 -8.17 0.06
C GLN A 36 10.58 -6.73 -0.42
N THR A 37 10.94 -6.55 -1.68
CA THR A 37 10.84 -5.27 -2.39
C THR A 37 9.56 -5.21 -3.22
N CYS A 38 9.05 -4.01 -3.47
CA CYS A 38 7.91 -3.77 -4.35
C CYS A 38 8.24 -2.66 -5.36
N GLY A 39 8.37 -3.03 -6.63
CA GLY A 39 8.62 -2.08 -7.73
C GLY A 39 9.98 -1.37 -7.63
N THR A 40 10.97 -2.02 -7.02
CA THR A 40 12.35 -1.54 -6.94
C THR A 40 13.17 -2.22 -8.03
N ASN A 41 13.97 -1.45 -8.74
CA ASN A 41 14.92 -1.98 -9.70
C ASN A 41 16.13 -2.56 -8.95
N GLY A 42 16.56 -3.75 -9.32
CA GLY A 42 17.69 -4.47 -8.75
C GLY A 42 17.30 -5.87 -8.25
N ASP A 43 18.28 -6.75 -8.22
CA ASP A 43 18.13 -8.09 -7.65
C ASP A 43 18.77 -8.10 -6.26
N PHE A 44 17.96 -8.23 -5.22
CA PHE A 44 18.38 -8.30 -3.82
C PHE A 44 18.18 -9.69 -3.23
N THR A 45 17.88 -10.70 -4.05
CA THR A 45 17.75 -12.10 -3.63
C THR A 45 19.01 -12.65 -2.96
N PRO A 46 20.25 -12.25 -3.33
CA PRO A 46 21.45 -12.67 -2.62
C PRO A 46 21.47 -12.29 -1.12
N TYR A 47 20.70 -11.26 -0.75
CA TYR A 47 20.57 -10.81 0.65
C TYR A 47 19.32 -11.35 1.34
N GLY A 48 18.60 -12.30 0.73
CA GLY A 48 17.37 -12.86 1.27
C GLY A 48 16.16 -11.93 1.15
N ILE A 49 16.22 -10.94 0.25
CA ILE A 49 15.14 -10.01 -0.03
C ILE A 49 14.45 -10.45 -1.31
N HIS A 50 13.19 -10.82 -1.22
CA HIS A 50 12.43 -11.32 -2.37
C HIS A 50 11.91 -10.17 -3.23
N SER A 51 11.92 -10.34 -4.55
CA SER A 51 11.22 -9.43 -5.47
C SER A 51 9.77 -9.86 -5.59
N SER A 52 8.85 -9.10 -5.02
CA SER A 52 7.42 -9.43 -5.00
C SER A 52 6.57 -8.16 -4.91
N GLY A 53 5.24 -8.32 -4.91
CA GLY A 53 4.29 -7.23 -4.66
C GLY A 53 3.86 -7.19 -3.20
N CYS A 54 3.41 -6.03 -2.74
CA CYS A 54 2.87 -5.88 -1.38
C CYS A 54 1.44 -6.46 -1.24
N MET A 55 0.72 -6.63 -2.35
CA MET A 55 -0.64 -7.19 -2.42
C MET A 55 -0.64 -8.39 -3.36
N THR A 56 -0.10 -9.52 -2.92
CA THR A 56 -0.11 -10.78 -3.65
C THR A 56 -1.05 -11.78 -3.01
N LEU A 57 -1.47 -12.80 -3.77
CA LEU A 57 -2.35 -13.86 -3.24
C LEU A 57 -1.67 -14.64 -2.11
N ASP A 58 -0.37 -14.84 -2.21
CA ASP A 58 0.40 -15.57 -1.18
C ASP A 58 0.45 -14.80 0.14
N ILE A 59 0.73 -13.49 0.09
CA ILE A 59 0.74 -12.65 1.29
C ILE A 59 -0.64 -12.63 1.94
N LEU A 60 -1.67 -12.37 1.16
CA LEU A 60 -3.05 -12.31 1.66
C LEU A 60 -3.52 -13.68 2.15
N GLY A 61 -3.17 -14.74 1.43
CA GLY A 61 -3.50 -16.11 1.77
C GLY A 61 -2.88 -16.54 3.09
N ASN A 62 -1.59 -16.34 3.24
CA ASN A 62 -0.85 -16.68 4.46
C ASN A 62 -1.33 -15.86 5.67
N ALA A 63 -1.56 -14.56 5.50
CA ALA A 63 -2.01 -13.69 6.58
C ALA A 63 -3.42 -14.04 7.09
N ASN A 64 -4.28 -14.63 6.25
CA ASN A 64 -5.67 -14.92 6.58
C ASN A 64 -5.98 -16.41 6.67
N ASN A 65 -4.99 -17.28 6.43
CA ASN A 65 -5.18 -18.73 6.33
C ASN A 65 -6.26 -19.13 5.31
N ILE A 66 -6.21 -18.51 4.12
CA ILE A 66 -7.20 -18.64 3.05
C ILE A 66 -6.51 -18.92 1.73
N ILE A 67 -7.09 -19.80 0.91
CA ILE A 67 -6.74 -19.91 -0.51
C ILE A 67 -7.72 -19.06 -1.31
N PHE A 68 -7.19 -18.12 -2.07
CA PHE A 68 -7.96 -17.28 -2.97
C PHE A 68 -8.11 -17.90 -4.35
N LYS A 69 -9.15 -17.50 -5.08
CA LYS A 69 -9.27 -17.71 -6.52
C LYS A 69 -8.20 -16.88 -7.23
N ASP A 70 -7.83 -17.28 -8.44
CA ASP A 70 -6.93 -16.49 -9.24
C ASP A 70 -7.54 -15.12 -9.52
N LEU A 71 -6.76 -14.08 -9.22
CA LEU A 71 -7.12 -12.70 -9.45
C LEU A 71 -6.19 -12.08 -10.48
N LYS A 72 -6.70 -11.14 -11.24
CA LYS A 72 -5.91 -10.43 -12.25
C LYS A 72 -4.79 -9.62 -11.58
N HIS A 73 -3.61 -9.70 -12.15
CA HIS A 73 -2.54 -8.77 -11.82
C HIS A 73 -2.84 -7.41 -12.44
N LYS A 74 -2.99 -6.42 -11.60
CA LYS A 74 -3.24 -5.03 -12.00
C LYS A 74 -2.73 -4.11 -10.91
N GLY A 75 -1.43 -3.90 -10.94
CA GLY A 75 -0.77 -2.99 -10.01
C GLY A 75 -1.17 -1.53 -10.25
N THR A 76 -0.88 -0.69 -9.28
CA THR A 76 -1.19 0.76 -9.31
C THR A 76 -0.22 1.56 -10.20
N ARG A 77 0.88 0.95 -10.64
CA ARG A 77 1.93 1.57 -11.47
C ARG A 77 2.59 0.53 -12.37
N GLN A 78 3.28 0.98 -13.40
CA GLN A 78 4.04 0.11 -14.30
C GLN A 78 5.03 -0.77 -13.52
N GLY A 79 5.09 -2.06 -13.84
CA GLY A 79 5.97 -3.03 -13.18
C GLY A 79 5.52 -3.47 -11.78
N CYS A 80 4.37 -3.03 -11.30
CA CYS A 80 3.82 -3.49 -10.02
C CYS A 80 3.19 -4.89 -10.17
N PRO A 81 3.67 -5.92 -9.45
CA PRO A 81 3.16 -7.28 -9.55
C PRO A 81 1.93 -7.55 -8.68
N CYS A 82 1.36 -6.52 -8.07
CA CYS A 82 0.20 -6.68 -7.21
C CYS A 82 -1.05 -7.13 -7.97
N ILE A 83 -1.96 -7.80 -7.25
CA ILE A 83 -3.29 -8.12 -7.75
C ILE A 83 -4.16 -6.87 -7.87
N GLU A 84 -5.23 -6.97 -8.64
CA GLU A 84 -6.21 -5.90 -8.74
C GLU A 84 -6.81 -5.60 -7.36
N SER A 85 -6.78 -4.34 -6.97
CA SER A 85 -7.31 -3.86 -5.70
C SER A 85 -8.11 -2.58 -5.91
N ARG A 86 -9.00 -2.28 -4.97
CA ARG A 86 -9.77 -1.04 -4.96
C ARG A 86 -9.21 -0.13 -3.87
N ASP A 87 -8.82 1.07 -4.24
CA ASP A 87 -8.49 2.12 -3.27
C ASP A 87 -9.78 2.64 -2.63
N ILE A 88 -9.85 2.55 -1.30
CA ILE A 88 -10.97 3.08 -0.50
C ILE A 88 -10.61 4.40 0.17
N GLY A 89 -9.40 4.90 -0.06
CA GLY A 89 -8.93 6.18 0.47
C GLY A 89 -9.45 7.38 -0.32
N ALA A 90 -9.27 8.57 0.26
CA ALA A 90 -9.51 9.84 -0.41
C ALA A 90 -8.31 10.78 -0.23
N TYR A 91 -8.08 11.64 -1.23
CA TYR A 91 -7.03 12.64 -1.16
C TYR A 91 -7.37 13.73 -0.14
N ASN A 92 -6.34 14.31 0.48
CA ASN A 92 -6.45 15.36 1.50
C ASN A 92 -7.31 14.92 2.71
N THR A 93 -7.00 13.76 3.28
CA THR A 93 -7.68 13.24 4.48
C THR A 93 -6.75 13.06 5.69
N CYS A 94 -5.46 13.25 5.52
CA CYS A 94 -4.46 13.08 6.58
C CYS A 94 -3.85 14.42 6.98
N ILE A 95 -3.83 14.73 8.29
CA ILE A 95 -3.30 15.98 8.84
C ILE A 95 -1.81 15.93 9.20
N ASN A 96 -1.15 14.76 9.02
CA ASN A 96 0.22 14.56 9.49
C ASN A 96 1.31 15.33 8.69
N GLY A 97 0.94 15.96 7.58
CA GLY A 97 1.85 16.82 6.81
C GLY A 97 3.08 16.13 6.21
N GLY A 98 3.04 14.82 5.98
CA GLY A 98 4.18 14.07 5.45
C GLY A 98 4.73 14.65 4.15
N LYS A 99 6.01 15.03 4.13
CA LYS A 99 6.69 15.63 2.97
C LYS A 99 6.71 14.68 1.75
N TYR A 100 6.81 13.39 1.99
CA TYR A 100 6.80 12.34 0.96
C TYR A 100 5.39 12.02 0.44
N CYS A 101 4.33 12.39 1.15
CA CYS A 101 2.96 11.99 0.87
C CYS A 101 2.46 12.54 -0.49
N TYR A 102 2.04 11.66 -1.37
CA TYR A 102 1.41 12.01 -2.66
C TYR A 102 -0.09 12.27 -2.53
N ALA A 103 -0.73 11.76 -1.47
CA ALA A 103 -2.18 11.83 -1.28
C ALA A 103 -2.65 13.16 -0.67
N ASN A 104 -1.78 13.90 0.00
CA ASN A 104 -2.07 15.23 0.50
C ASN A 104 -1.46 16.31 -0.42
N LYS A 105 -2.31 16.91 -1.22
CA LYS A 105 -1.92 18.00 -2.13
C LYS A 105 -2.15 19.38 -1.51
N ASN A 106 -3.11 19.48 -0.59
CA ASN A 106 -3.52 20.72 0.06
C ASN A 106 -3.69 20.47 1.57
N PRO A 107 -2.76 20.96 2.41
CA PRO A 107 -2.81 20.77 3.87
C PRO A 107 -4.05 21.44 4.51
N GLN A 108 -4.47 22.61 4.00
CA GLN A 108 -5.65 23.31 4.51
C GLN A 108 -6.91 22.48 4.26
N LYS A 109 -7.05 21.93 3.05
CA LYS A 109 -8.18 21.05 2.70
C LYS A 109 -8.18 19.76 3.52
N ALA A 110 -7.00 19.20 3.81
CA ALA A 110 -6.87 18.03 4.68
C ALA A 110 -7.37 18.33 6.10
N PHE A 111 -7.05 19.49 6.63
CA PHE A 111 -7.50 19.93 7.95
C PHE A 111 -9.03 20.18 8.00
N GLU A 112 -9.60 20.80 6.97
CA GLU A 112 -11.04 20.97 6.84
C GLU A 112 -11.77 19.62 6.79
N ASN A 113 -11.29 18.69 5.96
CA ASN A 113 -11.85 17.36 5.83
C ASN A 113 -11.77 16.59 7.15
N TYR A 114 -10.66 16.72 7.89
CA TYR A 114 -10.49 16.11 9.21
C TYR A 114 -11.53 16.66 10.22
N LYS A 115 -11.76 17.96 10.24
CA LYS A 115 -12.76 18.57 11.14
C LYS A 115 -14.19 18.12 10.84
N CYS A 116 -14.50 17.87 9.57
CA CYS A 116 -15.84 17.46 9.13
C CYS A 116 -16.03 15.92 9.14
N HIS A 117 -15.00 15.15 9.56
CA HIS A 117 -15.11 13.71 9.59
C HIS A 117 -15.97 13.22 10.75
N ASP A 118 -16.99 12.45 10.43
CA ASP A 118 -17.85 11.77 11.40
C ASP A 118 -17.40 10.30 11.54
N LYS A 119 -16.93 9.93 12.73
CA LYS A 119 -16.46 8.56 13.05
C LYS A 119 -17.57 7.50 12.95
N THR A 120 -18.83 7.90 13.04
CA THR A 120 -19.99 6.99 12.98
C THR A 120 -20.54 6.85 11.58
N SER A 121 -20.12 7.72 10.66
CA SER A 121 -20.53 7.68 9.26
C SER A 121 -19.85 6.53 8.51
N PRO A 122 -20.56 5.81 7.63
CA PRO A 122 -19.95 4.85 6.72
C PRO A 122 -19.13 5.51 5.62
N LEU A 123 -19.20 6.84 5.47
CA LEU A 123 -18.47 7.62 4.49
C LEU A 123 -17.17 8.14 5.07
N LEU A 124 -16.08 8.02 4.31
CA LEU A 124 -14.79 8.61 4.68
C LEU A 124 -14.87 10.15 4.70
N LEU A 125 -15.61 10.73 3.79
CA LEU A 125 -15.85 12.16 3.67
C LEU A 125 -17.29 12.45 3.27
N GLY A 126 -17.82 13.58 3.75
CA GLY A 126 -19.14 14.07 3.40
C GLY A 126 -20.27 13.37 4.15
N THR A 127 -21.48 13.71 3.75
CA THR A 127 -22.72 13.16 4.29
C THR A 127 -23.60 12.70 3.12
N ILE A 128 -24.43 11.70 3.39
CA ILE A 128 -25.43 11.24 2.42
C ILE A 128 -26.51 12.33 2.32
N LYS A 129 -26.82 12.75 1.12
CA LYS A 129 -27.85 13.75 0.83
C LYS A 129 -29.14 13.08 0.38
N PRO A 130 -30.31 13.74 0.54
CA PRO A 130 -31.59 13.19 0.13
C PRO A 130 -31.66 12.79 -1.35
N GLU A 131 -30.91 13.48 -2.20
CA GLU A 131 -30.83 13.25 -3.64
C GLU A 131 -29.86 12.12 -4.04
N ASP A 132 -29.06 11.59 -3.11
CA ASP A 132 -28.09 10.55 -3.42
C ASP A 132 -28.81 9.19 -3.63
N THR A 133 -28.40 8.50 -4.69
CA THR A 133 -28.85 7.14 -4.96
C THR A 133 -27.96 6.14 -4.25
N ILE A 134 -28.50 5.45 -3.27
CA ILE A 134 -27.78 4.39 -2.56
C ILE A 134 -28.03 3.06 -3.26
N MET A 135 -26.97 2.46 -3.81
CA MET A 135 -27.04 1.14 -4.41
C MET A 135 -26.32 0.11 -3.53
N GLN A 136 -26.94 -1.02 -3.32
CA GLN A 136 -26.30 -2.15 -2.65
C GLN A 136 -25.26 -2.77 -3.58
N GLY A 137 -23.98 -2.71 -3.19
CA GLY A 137 -22.90 -3.35 -3.93
C GLY A 137 -23.00 -4.89 -3.86
N ALA A 138 -22.76 -5.55 -4.98
CA ALA A 138 -22.63 -7.01 -5.00
C ALA A 138 -21.33 -7.40 -4.28
N GLN A 139 -21.46 -8.09 -3.15
CA GLN A 139 -20.31 -8.68 -2.46
C GLN A 139 -19.91 -9.98 -3.17
N LYS A 140 -18.70 -10.00 -3.72
CA LYS A 140 -18.13 -11.20 -4.34
C LYS A 140 -17.08 -11.78 -3.41
N SER A 141 -17.24 -13.04 -3.01
CA SER A 141 -16.18 -13.76 -2.32
C SER A 141 -15.17 -14.28 -3.33
N PHE A 142 -13.90 -13.95 -3.08
CA PHE A 142 -12.76 -14.49 -3.83
C PHE A 142 -12.10 -15.66 -3.10
N GLN A 143 -12.63 -16.07 -1.98
CA GLN A 143 -12.15 -17.25 -1.25
C GLN A 143 -12.45 -18.51 -2.03
N LYS A 144 -11.47 -19.41 -2.19
CA LYS A 144 -11.60 -20.73 -2.79
C LYS A 144 -11.72 -21.81 -1.71
N LYS A 145 -10.88 -21.77 -0.71
CA LYS A 145 -10.83 -22.74 0.39
C LYS A 145 -10.16 -22.10 1.61
N LYS A 146 -10.54 -22.50 2.83
CA LYS A 146 -9.73 -22.24 4.02
C LYS A 146 -8.58 -23.25 4.07
N LEU A 147 -7.39 -22.79 4.42
CA LEU A 147 -6.33 -23.69 4.80
C LEU A 147 -6.72 -24.32 6.14
N ASN A 148 -6.67 -25.64 6.25
CA ASN A 148 -6.83 -26.27 7.56
C ASN A 148 -5.60 -25.92 8.42
N PRO A 149 -5.77 -25.66 9.71
CA PRO A 149 -4.65 -25.34 10.62
C PRO A 149 -3.66 -26.49 10.72
#